data_6a9a300a1194bdd732f45a5f5e034f62
#
_entry.id   6a9a300a1194bdd732f45a5f5e034f62
#
_cell.length_a   1.000
_cell.length_b   1.000
_cell.length_c   1.000
_cell.angle_alpha   90.00
_cell.angle_beta   90.00
_cell.angle_gamma   90.00
#
_symmetry.space_group_name_H-M   'P 1'
#
loop_
_entity.id
_entity.type
_entity.pdbx_description
1 polymer ?
#
loop_
_entity_poly.entity_id
_entity_poly.type
_entity_poly.pdbx_seq_one_letter_code
_entity_poly.pdbx_strand_id
1 'polypeptide(L)'
;GRTFHAAIFAREMGIPAVVGAKGLDKRLSTECLNEGQIVTVSCAEGDVANIYDGIVLYESSTTKLSDLAETHTPIMMNVGSPDQAFKFAAIPNAGVGLAREEFIINNYIQAHPMALLKHREVGDPELTAKIEDLTKGYENEEEFFIKRLSYGIAKIASAFYPNKVIVRFS
;
A
#
# COMPACT_ATOMS: atom_id res chain seq x y z
N GLY A 1 -2.75 -4.67 -14.99
CA GLY A 1 -3.94 -4.79 -14.16
C GLY A 1 -3.79 -4.11 -12.81
N ARG A 2 -4.80 -4.14 -11.97
CA ARG A 2 -4.85 -3.46 -10.64
C ARG A 2 -3.74 -3.86 -9.68
N THR A 3 -3.14 -5.02 -9.86
CA THR A 3 -2.06 -5.58 -9.03
C THR A 3 -0.67 -5.24 -9.55
N PHE A 4 -0.56 -4.43 -10.58
CA PHE A 4 0.73 -3.98 -11.10
C PHE A 4 1.39 -3.04 -10.08
N HIS A 5 2.67 -3.23 -9.78
CA HIS A 5 3.38 -2.44 -8.77
C HIS A 5 3.23 -0.92 -8.98
N ALA A 6 3.35 -0.45 -10.23
CA ALA A 6 3.17 0.97 -10.55
C ALA A 6 1.78 1.50 -10.16
N ALA A 7 0.71 0.70 -10.34
CA ALA A 7 -0.65 1.10 -9.95
C ALA A 7 -0.82 1.13 -8.42
N ILE A 8 -0.14 0.23 -7.70
CA ILE A 8 -0.15 0.20 -6.23
C ILE A 8 0.57 1.43 -5.70
N PHE A 9 1.79 1.71 -6.16
CA PHE A 9 2.57 2.88 -5.75
C PHE A 9 1.83 4.19 -6.05
N ALA A 10 1.29 4.35 -7.26
CA ALA A 10 0.54 5.56 -7.62
C ALA A 10 -0.65 5.78 -6.68
N ARG A 11 -1.38 4.70 -6.34
CA ARG A 11 -2.51 4.78 -5.40
C ARG A 11 -2.05 5.18 -3.99
N GLU A 12 -0.95 4.63 -3.50
CA GLU A 12 -0.39 4.99 -2.20
C GLU A 12 0.10 6.43 -2.16
N MET A 13 0.63 6.93 -3.27
CA MET A 13 1.07 8.32 -3.42
C MET A 13 -0.07 9.30 -3.72
N GLY A 14 -1.29 8.81 -3.99
CA GLY A 14 -2.43 9.64 -4.38
C GLY A 14 -2.28 10.26 -5.77
N ILE A 15 -1.52 9.63 -6.66
CA ILE A 15 -1.26 10.11 -8.03
C ILE A 15 -2.19 9.36 -9.00
N PRO A 16 -2.96 10.07 -9.85
CA PRO A 16 -3.73 9.42 -10.90
C PRO A 16 -2.81 8.62 -11.84
N ALA A 17 -3.13 7.34 -12.05
CA ALA A 17 -2.33 6.49 -12.91
C ALA A 17 -3.18 5.45 -13.64
N VAL A 18 -2.91 5.27 -14.90
CA VAL A 18 -3.53 4.25 -15.75
C VAL A 18 -2.45 3.27 -16.21
N VAL A 19 -2.66 1.98 -15.95
CA VAL A 19 -1.76 0.91 -16.37
C VAL A 19 -2.45 0.00 -17.38
N GLY A 20 -1.72 -0.39 -18.42
CA GLY A 20 -2.25 -1.24 -19.47
C GLY A 20 -3.32 -0.54 -20.32
N ALA A 21 -3.20 0.78 -20.46
CA ALA A 21 -4.08 1.55 -21.31
C ALA A 21 -4.02 1.08 -22.77
N LYS A 22 -5.17 1.04 -23.42
CA LYS A 22 -5.32 0.71 -24.84
C LYS A 22 -6.23 1.74 -25.48
N GLY A 23 -5.95 2.09 -26.72
CA GLY A 23 -6.84 2.87 -27.55
C GLY A 23 -8.16 2.13 -27.82
N LEU A 24 -9.17 2.85 -28.29
CA LEU A 24 -10.46 2.27 -28.68
C LEU A 24 -10.32 1.18 -29.74
N ASP A 25 -9.28 1.26 -30.55
CA ASP A 25 -8.88 0.27 -31.57
C ASP A 25 -8.01 -0.88 -31.03
N LYS A 26 -7.87 -0.97 -29.69
CA LYS A 26 -7.07 -1.97 -28.96
C LYS A 26 -5.55 -1.85 -29.12
N ARG A 27 -5.02 -0.84 -29.80
CA ARG A 27 -3.57 -0.56 -29.83
C ARG A 27 -3.08 -0.16 -28.42
N LEU A 28 -1.77 -0.35 -28.18
CA LEU A 28 -1.16 0.08 -26.93
C LEU A 28 -1.15 1.62 -26.83
N SER A 29 -1.16 2.15 -25.61
CA SER A 29 -1.12 3.60 -25.39
C SER A 29 0.07 4.29 -26.02
N THR A 30 1.23 3.64 -26.07
CA THR A 30 2.44 4.14 -26.72
C THR A 30 2.31 4.31 -28.23
N GLU A 31 1.33 3.66 -28.85
CA GLU A 31 1.04 3.78 -30.28
C GLU A 31 -0.08 4.79 -30.56
N CYS A 32 -0.81 5.21 -29.52
CA CYS A 32 -1.96 6.11 -29.62
C CYS A 32 -1.66 7.53 -29.13
N LEU A 33 -0.58 7.72 -28.35
CA LEU A 33 -0.21 9.00 -27.76
C LEU A 33 1.09 9.49 -28.35
N ASN A 34 1.17 10.79 -28.61
CA ASN A 34 2.36 11.44 -29.13
C ASN A 34 3.12 12.16 -28.01
N GLU A 35 4.42 12.31 -28.19
CA GLU A 35 5.24 13.10 -27.29
C GLU A 35 4.76 14.58 -27.27
N GLY A 36 4.61 15.14 -26.07
CA GLY A 36 4.11 16.51 -25.89
C GLY A 36 2.59 16.66 -26.03
N GLN A 37 1.85 15.60 -26.30
CA GLN A 37 0.38 15.64 -26.38
C GLN A 37 -0.23 15.94 -25.01
N ILE A 38 -1.12 16.92 -24.95
CA ILE A 38 -1.89 17.22 -23.72
C ILE A 38 -3.02 16.20 -23.60
N VAL A 39 -3.09 15.54 -22.45
CA VAL A 39 -4.12 14.55 -22.14
C VAL A 39 -4.66 14.75 -20.71
N THR A 40 -5.90 14.36 -20.50
CA THR A 40 -6.50 14.27 -19.16
C THR A 40 -6.57 12.81 -18.73
N VAL A 41 -6.00 12.51 -17.57
CA VAL A 41 -6.04 11.17 -16.95
C VAL A 41 -7.13 11.17 -15.89
N SER A 42 -8.19 10.40 -16.10
CA SER A 42 -9.30 10.24 -15.15
C SER A 42 -9.25 8.87 -14.48
N CYS A 43 -9.20 8.86 -13.15
CA CYS A 43 -9.36 7.68 -12.30
C CYS A 43 -10.63 7.74 -11.45
N ALA A 44 -11.55 8.65 -11.76
CA ALA A 44 -12.77 8.93 -10.98
C ALA A 44 -14.01 8.16 -11.48
N GLU A 45 -13.90 7.40 -12.56
CA GLU A 45 -15.03 6.81 -13.27
C GLU A 45 -15.29 5.34 -12.88
N GLY A 46 -14.94 4.97 -11.66
CA GLY A 46 -15.13 3.62 -11.14
C GLY A 46 -13.92 2.72 -11.36
N ASP A 47 -14.17 1.52 -11.89
CA ASP A 47 -13.15 0.47 -11.98
C ASP A 47 -12.20 0.61 -13.16
N VAL A 48 -12.56 1.38 -14.15
CA VAL A 48 -11.80 1.65 -15.36
C VAL A 48 -11.34 3.09 -15.32
N ALA A 49 -10.06 3.31 -15.56
CA ALA A 49 -9.49 4.64 -15.71
C ALA A 49 -9.37 4.98 -17.20
N ASN A 50 -9.59 6.24 -17.55
CA ASN A 50 -9.61 6.72 -18.92
C ASN A 50 -8.53 7.77 -19.18
N ILE A 51 -8.05 7.83 -20.40
CA ILE A 51 -7.19 8.88 -20.92
C ILE A 51 -7.94 9.58 -22.04
N TYR A 52 -8.22 10.86 -21.83
CA TYR A 52 -8.89 11.71 -22.80
C TYR A 52 -7.90 12.59 -23.52
N ASP A 53 -8.12 12.83 -24.79
CA ASP A 53 -7.36 13.79 -25.57
C ASP A 53 -7.71 15.23 -25.12
N GLY A 54 -6.67 16.04 -24.87
CA GLY A 54 -6.83 17.42 -24.43
C GLY A 54 -7.22 17.58 -22.96
N ILE A 55 -7.70 18.79 -22.63
CA ILE A 55 -8.15 19.19 -21.31
C ILE A 55 -9.68 19.00 -21.24
N VAL A 56 -10.12 18.11 -20.35
CA VAL A 56 -11.54 17.86 -20.08
C VAL A 56 -11.99 18.72 -18.90
N LEU A 57 -13.14 19.37 -19.05
CA LEU A 57 -13.79 20.07 -17.94
C LEU A 57 -14.35 19.05 -16.96
N TYR A 58 -14.16 19.29 -15.67
CA TYR A 58 -14.67 18.46 -14.59
C TYR A 58 -15.25 19.31 -13.46
N GLU A 59 -16.19 18.73 -12.73
CA GLU A 59 -16.69 19.29 -11.50
C GLU A 59 -16.08 18.51 -10.31
N SER A 60 -15.72 19.24 -9.25
CA SER A 60 -15.27 18.64 -8.00
C SER A 60 -16.20 19.02 -6.87
N SER A 61 -16.58 18.03 -6.05
CA SER A 61 -17.31 18.25 -4.83
C SER A 61 -16.43 17.83 -3.64
N THR A 62 -16.43 18.67 -2.60
CA THR A 62 -15.71 18.37 -1.36
C THR A 62 -16.72 18.10 -0.26
N THR A 63 -16.67 16.89 0.30
CA THR A 63 -17.47 16.54 1.48
C THR A 63 -16.61 16.72 2.73
N LYS A 64 -17.09 17.52 3.68
CA LYS A 64 -16.42 17.62 4.99
C LYS A 64 -16.67 16.35 5.78
N LEU A 65 -15.62 15.75 6.30
CA LEU A 65 -15.72 14.52 7.11
C LEU A 65 -16.51 14.74 8.40
N SER A 66 -16.53 15.98 8.93
CA SER A 66 -17.34 16.36 10.10
C SER A 66 -18.85 16.28 9.87
N ASP A 67 -19.27 16.31 8.61
CA ASP A 67 -20.70 16.34 8.24
C ASP A 67 -21.27 14.94 7.98
N LEU A 68 -20.42 13.91 8.14
CA LEU A 68 -20.84 12.51 8.01
C LEU A 68 -21.66 12.10 9.25
N ALA A 69 -22.82 11.51 9.00
CA ALA A 69 -23.65 10.97 10.06
C ALA A 69 -22.98 9.75 10.72
N GLU A 70 -23.12 9.63 12.03
CA GLU A 70 -22.72 8.40 12.72
C GLU A 70 -23.56 7.22 12.26
N THR A 71 -22.91 6.09 12.05
CA THR A 71 -23.55 4.86 11.61
C THR A 71 -23.81 3.92 12.79
N HIS A 72 -24.93 3.19 12.77
CA HIS A 72 -25.21 2.16 13.80
C HIS A 72 -24.19 1.01 13.75
N THR A 73 -23.70 0.68 12.57
CA THR A 73 -22.67 -0.35 12.38
C THR A 73 -21.29 0.33 12.37
N PRO A 74 -20.37 -0.08 13.27
CA PRO A 74 -19.02 0.47 13.29
C PRO A 74 -18.29 0.23 11.96
N ILE A 75 -17.82 1.28 11.32
CA ILE A 75 -17.01 1.19 10.11
C ILE A 75 -15.55 1.17 10.51
N MET A 76 -14.85 0.09 10.20
CA MET A 76 -13.45 -0.11 10.53
C MET A 76 -12.57 -0.08 9.27
N MET A 77 -11.35 0.39 9.44
CA MET A 77 -10.38 0.52 8.35
C MET A 77 -9.64 -0.79 8.08
N ASN A 78 -9.26 -1.02 6.82
CA ASN A 78 -8.23 -1.99 6.47
C ASN A 78 -6.90 -1.24 6.28
N VAL A 79 -5.90 -1.57 7.10
CA VAL A 79 -4.59 -0.90 7.08
C VAL A 79 -3.51 -1.91 6.71
N GLY A 80 -2.77 -1.62 5.63
CA GLY A 80 -1.64 -2.43 5.20
C GLY A 80 -0.31 -1.81 5.63
N SER A 81 -0.14 -0.50 5.40
CA SER A 81 1.13 0.19 5.65
C SER A 81 1.11 0.96 6.97
N PRO A 82 2.06 0.68 7.89
CA PRO A 82 2.23 1.47 9.11
C PRO A 82 2.51 2.96 8.84
N ASP A 83 3.13 3.30 7.71
CA ASP A 83 3.44 4.70 7.39
C ASP A 83 2.22 5.54 7.08
N GLN A 84 1.15 4.91 6.61
CA GLN A 84 -0.10 5.59 6.32
C GLN A 84 -1.09 5.57 7.50
N ALA A 85 -0.77 4.87 8.58
CA ALA A 85 -1.69 4.64 9.70
C ALA A 85 -2.22 5.96 10.30
N PHE A 86 -1.34 6.92 10.57
CA PHE A 86 -1.74 8.23 11.12
C PHE A 86 -2.63 9.04 10.16
N LYS A 87 -2.35 8.97 8.85
CA LYS A 87 -3.19 9.62 7.84
C LYS A 87 -4.59 9.00 7.80
N PHE A 88 -4.67 7.67 7.88
CA PHE A 88 -5.95 6.98 7.86
C PHE A 88 -6.72 7.12 9.16
N ALA A 89 -6.04 7.20 10.30
CA ALA A 89 -6.68 7.43 11.59
C ALA A 89 -7.42 8.79 11.67
N ALA A 90 -7.02 9.77 10.85
CA ALA A 90 -7.71 11.06 10.77
C ALA A 90 -9.07 11.00 10.03
N ILE A 91 -9.37 9.91 9.32
CA ILE A 91 -10.67 9.68 8.69
C ILE A 91 -11.61 9.09 9.74
N PRO A 92 -12.90 9.51 9.84
CA PRO A 92 -13.85 8.93 10.79
C PRO A 92 -13.92 7.40 10.68
N ASN A 93 -13.63 6.72 11.77
CA ASN A 93 -13.58 5.26 11.84
C ASN A 93 -13.76 4.75 13.27
N ALA A 94 -14.07 3.47 13.39
CA ALA A 94 -14.17 2.76 14.66
C ALA A 94 -12.94 1.88 14.97
N GLY A 95 -11.81 2.14 14.30
CA GLY A 95 -10.57 1.39 14.47
C GLY A 95 -10.17 0.60 13.23
N VAL A 96 -9.28 -0.37 13.42
CA VAL A 96 -8.75 -1.22 12.34
C VAL A 96 -9.37 -2.61 12.42
N GLY A 97 -10.17 -2.95 11.42
CA GLY A 97 -10.80 -4.26 11.27
C GLY A 97 -9.85 -5.33 10.71
N LEU A 98 -8.83 -4.89 9.96
CA LEU A 98 -7.80 -5.78 9.44
C LEU A 98 -6.49 -5.01 9.23
N ALA A 99 -5.49 -5.27 10.07
CA ALA A 99 -4.11 -4.94 9.79
C ALA A 99 -3.43 -6.15 9.14
N ARG A 100 -2.86 -5.94 7.95
CA ARG A 100 -2.23 -7.00 7.15
C ARG A 100 -0.74 -7.06 7.43
N GLU A 101 -0.30 -8.05 8.19
CA GLU A 101 1.12 -8.20 8.52
C GLU A 101 2.02 -8.43 7.30
N GLU A 102 1.48 -9.02 6.22
CA GLU A 102 2.24 -9.29 4.99
C GLU A 102 2.84 -8.01 4.39
N PHE A 103 2.16 -6.87 4.53
CA PHE A 103 2.70 -5.58 4.09
C PHE A 103 3.83 -5.10 5.01
N ILE A 104 3.76 -5.40 6.31
CA ILE A 104 4.85 -5.11 7.25
C ILE A 104 6.06 -5.98 6.90
N ILE A 105 5.84 -7.28 6.67
CA ILE A 105 6.90 -8.21 6.27
C ILE A 105 7.58 -7.74 4.99
N ASN A 106 6.81 -7.41 3.95
CA ASN A 106 7.35 -7.01 2.66
C ASN A 106 8.09 -5.67 2.68
N ASN A 107 7.59 -4.69 3.43
CA ASN A 107 8.11 -3.32 3.39
C ASN A 107 9.14 -3.03 4.48
N TYR A 108 9.04 -3.67 5.65
CA TYR A 108 9.89 -3.38 6.81
C TYR A 108 10.88 -4.50 7.13
N ILE A 109 10.49 -5.75 6.93
CA ILE A 109 11.36 -6.90 7.17
C ILE A 109 12.14 -7.24 5.91
N GLN A 110 11.48 -7.22 4.74
CA GLN A 110 12.08 -7.43 3.41
C GLN A 110 12.74 -8.81 3.23
N ALA A 111 12.41 -9.74 4.09
CA ALA A 111 12.87 -11.12 4.01
C ALA A 111 11.75 -12.09 4.38
N HIS A 112 11.69 -13.21 3.67
CA HIS A 112 10.78 -14.29 4.04
C HIS A 112 11.21 -14.92 5.37
N PRO A 113 10.30 -15.21 6.33
CA PRO A 113 10.65 -15.78 7.63
C PRO A 113 11.53 -17.03 7.53
N MET A 114 11.20 -17.96 6.60
CA MET A 114 11.99 -19.15 6.38
C MET A 114 13.39 -18.86 5.81
N ALA A 115 13.55 -17.77 5.05
CA ALA A 115 14.88 -17.37 4.59
C ALA A 115 15.73 -16.87 5.76
N LEU A 116 15.16 -16.12 6.68
CA LEU A 116 15.86 -15.70 7.90
C LEU A 116 16.33 -16.89 8.73
N LEU A 117 15.49 -17.92 8.90
CA LEU A 117 15.82 -19.10 9.71
C LEU A 117 16.77 -20.08 9.03
N LYS A 118 16.73 -20.20 7.70
CA LYS A 118 17.36 -21.30 6.96
C LYS A 118 18.38 -20.87 5.91
N HIS A 119 18.74 -19.60 5.80
CA HIS A 119 19.67 -19.14 4.76
C HIS A 119 21.00 -19.87 4.75
N ARG A 120 21.50 -20.28 5.95
CA ARG A 120 22.76 -21.02 6.09
C ARG A 120 22.64 -22.48 5.59
N GLU A 121 21.44 -23.08 5.67
CA GLU A 121 21.18 -24.43 5.18
C GLU A 121 21.12 -24.48 3.65
N VAL A 122 20.73 -23.37 3.00
CA VAL A 122 20.63 -23.27 1.54
C VAL A 122 22.01 -23.32 0.87
N GLY A 123 23.07 -22.88 1.57
CA GLY A 123 24.43 -22.89 1.05
C GLY A 123 24.70 -21.85 -0.03
N ASP A 124 23.88 -20.80 -0.11
CA ASP A 124 24.07 -19.65 -1.00
C ASP A 124 24.80 -18.52 -0.25
N PRO A 125 26.07 -18.23 -0.59
CA PRO A 125 26.85 -17.18 0.09
C PRO A 125 26.30 -15.78 -0.13
N GLU A 126 25.70 -15.49 -1.31
CA GLU A 126 25.16 -14.18 -1.61
C GLU A 126 23.88 -13.93 -0.79
N LEU A 127 23.01 -14.92 -0.69
CA LEU A 127 21.82 -14.87 0.17
C LEU A 127 22.21 -14.68 1.64
N THR A 128 23.20 -15.43 2.11
CA THR A 128 23.68 -15.35 3.50
C THR A 128 24.20 -13.97 3.80
N ALA A 129 25.06 -13.40 2.95
CA ALA A 129 25.60 -12.05 3.13
C ALA A 129 24.51 -10.97 3.15
N LYS A 130 23.50 -11.09 2.29
CA LYS A 130 22.34 -10.17 2.27
C LYS A 130 21.53 -10.23 3.58
N ILE A 131 21.30 -11.41 4.11
CA ILE A 131 20.55 -11.58 5.37
C ILE A 131 21.36 -11.06 6.56
N GLU A 132 22.65 -11.36 6.63
CA GLU A 132 23.55 -10.85 7.69
C GLU A 132 23.64 -9.32 7.67
N ASP A 133 23.68 -8.69 6.50
CA ASP A 133 23.66 -7.23 6.39
C ASP A 133 22.29 -6.66 6.82
N LEU A 134 21.19 -7.29 6.44
CA LEU A 134 19.84 -6.89 6.79
C LEU A 134 19.57 -6.97 8.31
N THR A 135 20.11 -7.98 8.96
CA THR A 135 19.91 -8.24 10.41
C THR A 135 20.96 -7.61 11.29
N LYS A 136 21.88 -6.87 10.69
CA LYS A 136 22.97 -6.19 11.41
C LYS A 136 22.42 -5.27 12.51
N GLY A 137 22.96 -5.44 13.73
CA GLY A 137 22.54 -4.66 14.91
C GLY A 137 21.44 -5.31 15.74
N TYR A 138 21.00 -6.50 15.36
CA TYR A 138 20.13 -7.37 16.15
C TYR A 138 20.94 -8.58 16.68
N GLU A 139 20.47 -9.18 17.77
CA GLU A 139 21.14 -10.32 18.39
C GLU A 139 21.13 -11.56 17.46
N ASN A 140 20.03 -11.76 16.76
CA ASN A 140 19.85 -12.83 15.79
C ASN A 140 18.70 -12.48 14.82
N GLU A 141 18.50 -13.34 13.82
CA GLU A 141 17.51 -13.18 12.77
C GLU A 141 16.05 -13.25 13.31
N GLU A 142 15.82 -14.02 14.37
CA GLU A 142 14.49 -14.11 15.02
C GLU A 142 14.18 -12.80 15.75
N GLU A 143 15.13 -12.27 16.52
CA GLU A 143 14.96 -10.97 17.18
C GLU A 143 14.70 -9.84 16.18
N PHE A 144 15.45 -9.82 15.08
CA PHE A 144 15.22 -8.88 13.99
C PHE A 144 13.78 -8.94 13.49
N PHE A 145 13.28 -10.15 13.17
CA PHE A 145 11.91 -10.33 12.68
C PHE A 145 10.88 -9.85 13.70
N ILE A 146 11.00 -10.32 14.95
CA ILE A 146 10.06 -10.00 16.02
C ILE A 146 10.03 -8.49 16.29
N LYS A 147 11.18 -7.84 16.42
CA LYS A 147 11.24 -6.39 16.69
C LYS A 147 10.68 -5.56 15.53
N ARG A 148 11.01 -5.90 14.29
CA ARG A 148 10.50 -5.20 13.11
C ARG A 148 8.99 -5.35 12.96
N LEU A 149 8.47 -6.55 13.13
CA LEU A 149 7.03 -6.81 13.08
C LEU A 149 6.31 -6.09 14.22
N SER A 150 6.80 -6.20 15.45
CA SER A 150 6.23 -5.52 16.63
C SER A 150 6.20 -4.02 16.45
N TYR A 151 7.27 -3.42 15.90
CA TYR A 151 7.33 -1.99 15.63
C TYR A 151 6.27 -1.56 14.60
N GLY A 152 6.11 -2.29 13.52
CA GLY A 152 5.08 -2.01 12.51
C GLY A 152 3.67 -2.09 13.09
N ILE A 153 3.37 -3.13 13.87
CA ILE A 153 2.09 -3.30 14.56
C ILE A 153 1.87 -2.17 15.57
N ALA A 154 2.86 -1.86 16.40
CA ALA A 154 2.79 -0.81 17.40
C ALA A 154 2.53 0.57 16.78
N LYS A 155 3.11 0.86 15.61
CA LYS A 155 2.87 2.10 14.87
C LYS A 155 1.41 2.22 14.42
N ILE A 156 0.82 1.13 13.91
CA ILE A 156 -0.61 1.10 13.55
C ILE A 156 -1.46 1.27 14.83
N ALA A 157 -1.17 0.51 15.87
CA ALA A 157 -1.93 0.56 17.12
C ALA A 157 -1.89 1.95 17.76
N SER A 158 -0.74 2.61 17.76
CA SER A 158 -0.58 3.96 18.29
C SER A 158 -1.39 5.00 17.51
N ALA A 159 -1.45 4.86 16.19
CA ALA A 159 -2.21 5.79 15.33
C ALA A 159 -3.72 5.71 15.60
N PHE A 160 -4.24 4.55 15.91
CA PHE A 160 -5.68 4.32 16.12
C PHE A 160 -6.10 4.29 17.59
N TYR A 161 -5.16 4.44 18.52
CA TYR A 161 -5.51 4.48 19.94
C TYR A 161 -6.53 5.61 20.24
N PRO A 162 -7.59 5.37 21.05
CA PRO A 162 -7.89 4.17 21.85
C PRO A 162 -8.75 3.11 21.11
N ASN A 163 -8.95 3.23 19.81
CA ASN A 163 -9.80 2.33 19.05
C ASN A 163 -9.15 0.95 18.87
N LYS A 164 -9.98 -0.07 18.65
CA LYS A 164 -9.53 -1.45 18.45
C LYS A 164 -8.73 -1.60 17.15
N VAL A 165 -7.65 -2.36 17.23
CA VAL A 165 -6.85 -2.79 16.07
C VAL A 165 -6.78 -4.31 16.04
N ILE A 166 -7.27 -4.90 14.95
CA ILE A 166 -7.25 -6.36 14.74
C ILE A 166 -6.13 -6.67 13.75
N VAL A 167 -5.15 -7.45 14.19
CA VAL A 167 -4.02 -7.92 13.37
C VAL A 167 -4.28 -9.37 13.00
N ARG A 168 -4.21 -9.66 11.70
CA ARG A 168 -4.27 -11.03 11.21
C ARG A 168 -2.86 -11.60 11.15
N PHE A 169 -2.63 -12.72 11.79
CA PHE A 169 -1.44 -13.54 11.61
C PHE A 169 -1.60 -14.47 10.39
N SER A 170 -0.50 -14.69 9.67
CA SER A 170 -0.43 -15.57 8.49
C SER A 170 0.20 -16.90 8.84
#